data_8a52e293f9bbd43656bf1c4f91e912ce
#
_entry.id   8a52e293f9bbd43656bf1c4f91e912ce
#
_cell.length_a   1.000
_cell.length_b   1.000
_cell.length_c   1.000
_cell.angle_alpha   90.00
_cell.angle_beta   90.00
_cell.angle_gamma   90.00
#
_symmetry.space_group_name_H-M   'P 1'
#
loop_
_entity.id
_entity.type
_entity.pdbx_description
1 polymer ?
#
loop_
_entity_poly.entity_id
_entity_poly.type
_entity_poly.pdbx_seq_one_letter_code
_entity_poly.pdbx_strand_id
1 'polypeptide(L)'
;MVVKAVTVATADEGFFRALQQSAQRHGVDLRVLGCGEKWGGFGWKLRKLAEFLEACDPDDLVLCIDAYDVVFLRPLDDLETWYRRHVADGGAPVVSSIEDRGGIGDVTAGVLFGRCRGTLLNAGTYMGTPPALLALLQDMCRAGACDSRDADDQRLLTSACVRRPDLVDID
;
A
#
# COMPACT_ATOMS: atom_id res chain seq x y z
N MET A 1 -1.93 14.01 14.11
CA MET A 1 -1.61 13.03 13.04
C MET A 1 -0.21 12.51 13.27
N VAL A 2 -0.04 11.22 13.30
CA VAL A 2 1.27 10.55 13.36
C VAL A 2 1.43 9.73 12.08
N VAL A 3 2.64 9.71 11.48
CA VAL A 3 2.92 8.85 10.32
C VAL A 3 3.31 7.47 10.85
N LYS A 4 2.55 6.46 10.47
CA LYS A 4 2.78 5.05 10.80
C LYS A 4 3.11 4.27 9.53
N ALA A 5 4.17 3.49 9.55
CA ALA A 5 4.43 2.54 8.47
C ALA A 5 3.96 1.13 8.89
N VAL A 6 3.33 0.42 7.96
CA VAL A 6 2.84 -0.95 8.19
C VAL A 6 3.22 -1.86 7.04
N THR A 7 3.63 -3.08 7.37
CA THR A 7 3.90 -4.15 6.41
C THR A 7 3.33 -5.47 6.89
N VAL A 8 3.12 -6.40 5.97
CA VAL A 8 2.70 -7.77 6.28
C VAL A 8 3.83 -8.73 5.91
N ALA A 9 4.41 -9.37 6.92
CA ALA A 9 5.50 -10.34 6.76
C ALA A 9 5.28 -11.55 7.65
N THR A 10 5.35 -12.74 7.11
CA THR A 10 5.19 -14.00 7.85
C THR A 10 6.50 -14.59 8.32
N ALA A 11 7.61 -14.29 7.63
CA ALA A 11 8.93 -14.83 7.88
C ALA A 11 10.03 -13.80 7.61
N ASP A 12 11.24 -14.11 8.04
CA ASP A 12 12.45 -13.32 7.78
C ASP A 12 13.07 -13.79 6.44
N GLU A 13 12.55 -13.24 5.35
CA GLU A 13 12.93 -13.56 3.98
C GLU A 13 13.28 -12.31 3.17
N GLY A 14 13.89 -12.50 2.00
CA GLY A 14 14.21 -11.42 1.08
C GLY A 14 14.97 -10.27 1.74
N PHE A 15 14.54 -9.05 1.51
CA PHE A 15 15.12 -7.85 2.11
C PHE A 15 14.48 -7.43 3.44
N PHE A 16 13.67 -8.28 4.10
CA PHE A 16 12.95 -7.91 5.33
C PHE A 16 13.85 -7.37 6.43
N ARG A 17 15.04 -7.98 6.64
CA ARG A 17 16.03 -7.43 7.61
C ARG A 17 16.53 -6.05 7.22
N ALA A 18 16.75 -5.81 5.93
CA ALA A 18 17.18 -4.50 5.44
C ALA A 18 16.07 -3.47 5.64
N LEU A 19 14.80 -3.84 5.42
CA LEU A 19 13.64 -3.00 5.74
C LEU A 19 13.63 -2.62 7.21
N GLN A 20 13.71 -3.58 8.13
CA GLN A 20 13.73 -3.33 9.58
C GLN A 20 14.92 -2.44 10.01
N GLN A 21 16.12 -2.71 9.49
CA GLN A 21 17.31 -1.91 9.78
C GLN A 21 17.19 -0.49 9.24
N SER A 22 16.64 -0.31 8.05
CA SER A 22 16.41 1.02 7.48
C SER A 22 15.33 1.80 8.26
N ALA A 23 14.26 1.15 8.69
CA ALA A 23 13.26 1.75 9.56
C ALA A 23 13.88 2.23 10.88
N GLN A 24 14.66 1.38 11.55
CA GLN A 24 15.36 1.75 12.78
C GLN A 24 16.34 2.91 12.55
N ARG A 25 17.13 2.87 11.47
CA ARG A 25 18.11 3.92 11.12
C ARG A 25 17.46 5.29 10.94
N HIS A 26 16.27 5.32 10.37
CA HIS A 26 15.53 6.53 10.04
C HIS A 26 14.45 6.90 11.05
N GLY A 27 14.34 6.17 12.18
CA GLY A 27 13.37 6.45 13.23
C GLY A 27 11.92 6.21 12.82
N VAL A 28 11.69 5.31 11.83
CA VAL A 28 10.34 4.99 11.35
C VAL A 28 9.70 3.95 12.27
N ASP A 29 8.51 4.26 12.80
CA ASP A 29 7.67 3.29 13.53
C ASP A 29 7.04 2.30 12.54
N LEU A 30 7.75 1.19 12.29
CA LEU A 30 7.32 0.15 11.37
C LEU A 30 6.56 -0.95 12.12
N ARG A 31 5.26 -1.08 11.83
CA ARG A 31 4.44 -2.19 12.29
C ARG A 31 4.51 -3.37 11.34
N VAL A 32 4.84 -4.53 11.88
CA VAL A 32 4.90 -5.80 11.13
C VAL A 32 3.72 -6.67 11.56
N LEU A 33 2.88 -7.01 10.60
CA LEU A 33 1.71 -7.86 10.79
C LEU A 33 1.99 -9.27 10.28
N GLY A 34 1.38 -10.28 10.89
CA GLY A 34 1.44 -11.67 10.43
C GLY A 34 2.74 -12.42 10.75
N CYS A 35 3.64 -11.85 11.55
CA CYS A 35 4.90 -12.51 11.92
C CYS A 35 4.66 -13.85 12.60
N GLY A 36 5.25 -14.93 12.04
CA GLY A 36 5.09 -16.30 12.52
C GLY A 36 3.78 -16.98 12.11
N GLU A 37 2.89 -16.27 11.40
CA GLU A 37 1.67 -16.87 10.84
C GLU A 37 1.97 -17.54 9.49
N LYS A 38 1.06 -18.41 9.06
CA LYS A 38 1.12 -18.98 7.72
C LYS A 38 0.56 -17.98 6.70
N TRP A 39 1.29 -17.77 5.60
CA TRP A 39 0.81 -16.95 4.50
C TRP A 39 -0.55 -17.44 3.98
N GLY A 40 -1.54 -16.58 4.00
CA GLY A 40 -2.92 -16.87 3.62
C GLY A 40 -3.35 -16.27 2.28
N GLY A 41 -2.40 -15.77 1.48
CA GLY A 41 -2.67 -15.11 0.19
C GLY A 41 -2.94 -13.61 0.33
N PHE A 42 -3.11 -12.92 -0.82
CA PHE A 42 -3.30 -11.47 -0.83
C PHE A 42 -4.59 -11.01 -0.13
N GLY A 43 -5.67 -11.76 -0.23
CA GLY A 43 -6.90 -11.45 0.52
C GLY A 43 -6.69 -11.50 2.04
N TRP A 44 -5.86 -12.41 2.55
CA TRP A 44 -5.46 -12.44 3.96
C TRP A 44 -4.60 -11.22 4.31
N LYS A 45 -3.63 -10.82 3.45
CA LYS A 45 -2.83 -9.60 3.60
C LYS A 45 -3.74 -8.38 3.78
N LEU A 46 -4.73 -8.22 2.89
CA LEU A 46 -5.65 -7.08 2.93
C LEU A 46 -6.54 -7.08 4.19
N ARG A 47 -6.98 -8.25 4.68
CA ARG A 47 -7.71 -8.35 5.97
C ARG A 47 -6.85 -7.94 7.15
N LYS A 48 -5.58 -8.39 7.22
CA LYS A 48 -4.64 -7.97 8.27
C LYS A 48 -4.42 -6.45 8.28
N LEU A 49 -4.31 -5.84 7.10
CA LEU A 49 -4.22 -4.39 6.97
C LEU A 49 -5.51 -3.70 7.45
N ALA A 50 -6.69 -4.23 7.10
CA ALA A 50 -7.96 -3.67 7.56
C ALA A 50 -8.09 -3.72 9.09
N GLU A 51 -7.80 -4.86 9.73
CA GLU A 51 -7.79 -5.01 11.18
C GLU A 51 -6.86 -4.00 11.87
N PHE A 52 -5.67 -3.76 11.29
CA PHE A 52 -4.74 -2.77 11.80
C PHE A 52 -5.29 -1.33 11.66
N LEU A 53 -5.85 -0.99 10.50
CA LEU A 53 -6.40 0.34 10.21
C LEU A 53 -7.60 0.68 11.09
N GLU A 54 -8.46 -0.30 11.39
CA GLU A 54 -9.60 -0.15 12.32
C GLU A 54 -9.17 0.23 13.74
N ALA A 55 -7.94 -0.15 14.14
CA ALA A 55 -7.37 0.16 15.45
C ALA A 55 -6.55 1.47 15.47
N CYS A 56 -6.35 2.12 14.32
CA CYS A 56 -5.61 3.38 14.22
C CYS A 56 -6.51 4.58 14.53
N ASP A 57 -5.88 5.69 14.95
CA ASP A 57 -6.57 6.98 15.02
C ASP A 57 -6.97 7.40 13.59
N PRO A 58 -8.23 7.81 13.36
CA PRO A 58 -8.70 8.20 12.03
C PRO A 58 -7.93 9.39 11.41
N ASP A 59 -7.27 10.19 12.25
CA ASP A 59 -6.45 11.31 11.80
C ASP A 59 -4.98 10.95 11.55
N ASP A 60 -4.57 9.70 11.77
CA ASP A 60 -3.21 9.26 11.44
C ASP A 60 -2.99 9.18 9.92
N LEU A 61 -1.74 9.27 9.49
CA LEU A 61 -1.31 8.94 8.14
C LEU A 61 -0.64 7.56 8.16
N VAL A 62 -1.17 6.62 7.39
CA VAL A 62 -0.63 5.26 7.33
C VAL A 62 0.00 5.02 5.96
N LEU A 63 1.26 4.61 5.97
CA LEU A 63 2.03 4.16 4.81
C LEU A 63 2.06 2.62 4.80
N CYS A 64 1.38 2.01 3.86
CA CYS A 64 1.40 0.58 3.62
C CYS A 64 2.54 0.25 2.66
N ILE A 65 3.42 -0.68 3.03
CA ILE A 65 4.57 -1.08 2.20
C ILE A 65 4.72 -2.60 2.15
N ASP A 66 5.31 -3.10 1.08
CA ASP A 66 5.72 -4.50 0.98
C ASP A 66 6.92 -4.79 1.89
N ALA A 67 7.06 -6.06 2.32
CA ALA A 67 8.03 -6.46 3.33
C ALA A 67 9.40 -6.85 2.75
N TYR A 68 9.42 -7.37 1.52
CA TYR A 68 10.53 -8.18 1.05
C TYR A 68 11.40 -7.53 -0.03
N ASP A 69 11.05 -6.34 -0.50
CA ASP A 69 11.71 -5.61 -1.59
C ASP A 69 11.73 -4.09 -1.40
N VAL A 70 11.40 -3.60 -0.21
CA VAL A 70 11.36 -2.17 0.16
C VAL A 70 12.37 -1.85 1.25
N VAL A 71 12.97 -0.66 1.22
CA VAL A 71 13.78 -0.07 2.29
C VAL A 71 13.50 1.42 2.43
N PHE A 72 13.64 1.96 3.63
CA PHE A 72 13.59 3.41 3.86
C PHE A 72 14.94 4.04 3.53
N LEU A 73 14.93 5.09 2.73
CA LEU A 73 16.12 5.86 2.35
C LEU A 73 16.27 7.14 3.18
N ARG A 74 15.21 7.58 3.87
CA ARG A 74 15.15 8.80 4.69
C ARG A 74 14.04 8.71 5.74
N PRO A 75 14.03 9.59 6.76
CA PRO A 75 12.89 9.76 7.67
C PRO A 75 11.59 10.12 6.92
N LEU A 76 10.45 9.94 7.58
CA LEU A 76 9.12 10.23 7.02
C LEU A 76 8.57 11.61 7.45
N ASP A 77 9.40 12.48 8.02
CA ASP A 77 8.97 13.76 8.63
C ASP A 77 8.27 14.69 7.63
N ASP A 78 8.73 14.71 6.37
CA ASP A 78 8.14 15.52 5.32
C ASP A 78 6.87 14.94 4.71
N LEU A 79 6.59 13.65 4.94
CA LEU A 79 5.52 12.92 4.27
C LEU A 79 4.14 13.44 4.69
N GLU A 80 3.96 13.73 5.98
CA GLU A 80 2.71 14.31 6.49
C GLU A 80 2.44 15.68 5.85
N THR A 81 3.45 16.55 5.79
CA THR A 81 3.32 17.89 5.22
C THR A 81 2.98 17.82 3.73
N TRP A 82 3.66 16.92 3.00
CA TRP A 82 3.38 16.69 1.60
C TRP A 82 1.96 16.17 1.39
N TYR A 83 1.53 15.15 2.14
CA TYR A 83 0.20 14.55 2.03
C TYR A 83 -0.92 15.57 2.32
N ARG A 84 -0.78 16.38 3.37
CA ARG A 84 -1.76 17.44 3.70
C ARG A 84 -1.90 18.44 2.56
N ARG A 85 -0.79 18.85 1.94
CA ARG A 85 -0.81 19.74 0.79
C ARG A 85 -1.50 19.07 -0.40
N HIS A 86 -1.12 17.83 -0.72
CA HIS A 86 -1.74 17.07 -1.80
C HIS A 86 -3.27 17.02 -1.69
N VAL A 87 -3.80 16.68 -0.51
CA VAL A 87 -5.25 16.63 -0.28
C VAL A 87 -5.88 18.03 -0.31
N ALA A 88 -5.22 19.05 0.25
CA ALA A 88 -5.71 20.42 0.24
C ALA A 88 -5.79 21.01 -1.19
N ASP A 89 -4.89 20.60 -2.07
CA ASP A 89 -4.86 20.98 -3.49
C ASP A 89 -5.87 20.18 -4.34
N GLY A 90 -6.69 19.34 -3.71
CA GLY A 90 -7.76 18.55 -4.35
C GLY A 90 -7.34 17.17 -4.83
N GLY A 91 -6.17 16.69 -4.41
CA GLY A 91 -5.73 15.31 -4.65
C GLY A 91 -6.57 14.27 -3.89
N ALA A 92 -6.60 13.04 -4.39
CA ALA A 92 -7.35 11.96 -3.78
C ALA A 92 -6.75 11.54 -2.41
N PRO A 93 -7.57 11.05 -1.46
CA PRO A 93 -7.13 10.77 -0.10
C PRO A 93 -6.28 9.49 0.06
N VAL A 94 -6.13 8.70 -0.99
CA VAL A 94 -5.15 7.61 -1.07
C VAL A 94 -4.18 7.90 -2.20
N VAL A 95 -2.89 7.78 -1.93
CA VAL A 95 -1.83 7.93 -2.94
C VAL A 95 -1.07 6.63 -3.07
N SER A 96 -0.98 6.11 -4.29
CA SER A 96 -0.21 4.92 -4.64
C SER A 96 1.01 5.30 -5.46
N SER A 97 2.13 4.63 -5.24
CA SER A 97 3.33 4.84 -6.04
C SER A 97 3.19 4.30 -7.46
N ILE A 98 4.00 4.84 -8.34
CA ILE A 98 4.14 4.39 -9.73
C ILE A 98 4.98 3.11 -9.78
N GLU A 99 4.57 2.17 -10.63
CA GLU A 99 5.41 1.06 -11.07
C GLU A 99 6.12 1.47 -12.37
N ASP A 100 7.44 1.53 -12.34
CA ASP A 100 8.27 1.78 -13.52
C ASP A 100 9.25 0.61 -13.72
N ARG A 101 8.96 -0.24 -14.67
CA ARG A 101 9.81 -1.38 -15.06
C ARG A 101 10.65 -1.09 -16.29
N GLY A 102 10.32 -0.01 -17.00
CA GLY A 102 10.93 0.38 -18.26
C GLY A 102 10.63 -0.55 -19.44
N GLY A 103 10.46 0.03 -20.61
CA GLY A 103 10.38 -0.67 -21.89
C GLY A 103 9.35 -1.80 -21.94
N ILE A 104 9.82 -3.02 -22.30
CA ILE A 104 8.95 -4.19 -22.47
C ILE A 104 8.32 -4.65 -21.13
N GLY A 105 8.98 -4.34 -20.01
CA GLY A 105 8.44 -4.64 -18.66
C GLY A 105 7.14 -3.91 -18.41
N ASP A 106 7.03 -2.66 -18.80
CA ASP A 106 5.81 -1.85 -18.65
C ASP A 106 4.66 -2.35 -19.53
N VAL A 107 4.98 -2.82 -20.73
CA VAL A 107 3.98 -3.43 -21.63
C VAL A 107 3.43 -4.71 -21.01
N THR A 108 4.31 -5.58 -20.54
CA THR A 108 3.92 -6.85 -19.91
C THR A 108 3.10 -6.63 -18.65
N ALA A 109 3.54 -5.73 -17.76
CA ALA A 109 2.82 -5.39 -16.54
C ALA A 109 1.44 -4.76 -16.87
N GLY A 110 1.37 -3.91 -17.88
CA GLY A 110 0.11 -3.32 -18.34
C GLY A 110 -0.90 -4.34 -18.86
N VAL A 111 -0.43 -5.41 -19.51
CA VAL A 111 -1.28 -6.54 -19.96
C VAL A 111 -1.74 -7.39 -18.77
N LEU A 112 -0.87 -7.64 -17.81
CA LEU A 112 -1.17 -8.52 -16.67
C LEU A 112 -2.03 -7.85 -15.60
N PHE A 113 -1.74 -6.60 -15.26
CA PHE A 113 -2.31 -5.90 -14.11
C PHE A 113 -3.25 -4.77 -14.48
N GLY A 114 -3.23 -4.34 -15.76
CA GLY A 114 -3.99 -3.17 -16.22
C GLY A 114 -3.26 -1.86 -15.90
N ARG A 115 -3.92 -0.75 -16.23
CA ARG A 115 -3.45 0.61 -15.97
C ARG A 115 -4.57 1.45 -15.39
N CYS A 116 -4.23 2.37 -14.51
CA CYS A 116 -5.13 3.42 -14.07
C CYS A 116 -4.64 4.75 -14.65
N ARG A 117 -5.51 5.49 -15.34
CA ARG A 117 -5.18 6.78 -15.99
C ARG A 117 -3.92 6.69 -16.90
N GLY A 118 -3.73 5.55 -17.56
CA GLY A 118 -2.57 5.31 -18.44
C GLY A 118 -1.28 4.89 -17.71
N THR A 119 -1.25 4.90 -16.40
CA THR A 119 -0.09 4.63 -15.56
C THR A 119 -0.20 3.25 -14.90
N LEU A 120 0.93 2.60 -14.67
CA LEU A 120 1.03 1.40 -13.83
C LEU A 120 1.13 1.84 -12.37
N LEU A 121 0.24 1.34 -11.54
CA LEU A 121 0.33 1.47 -10.09
C LEU A 121 1.28 0.43 -9.50
N ASN A 122 1.79 0.72 -8.32
CA ASN A 122 2.51 -0.25 -7.50
C ASN A 122 1.73 -0.54 -6.22
N ALA A 123 1.26 -1.78 -6.04
CA ALA A 123 0.53 -2.20 -4.84
C ALA A 123 1.45 -2.41 -3.63
N GLY A 124 2.76 -2.38 -3.83
CA GLY A 124 3.75 -2.50 -2.76
C GLY A 124 3.95 -1.22 -1.95
N THR A 125 3.40 -0.07 -2.40
CA THR A 125 3.52 1.19 -1.64
C THR A 125 2.33 2.10 -1.92
N TYR A 126 1.54 2.35 -0.87
CA TYR A 126 0.43 3.32 -0.92
C TYR A 126 0.18 3.89 0.48
N MET A 127 -0.39 5.09 0.56
CA MET A 127 -0.68 5.76 1.82
C MET A 127 -1.99 6.52 1.81
N GLY A 128 -2.49 6.80 3.01
CA GLY A 128 -3.70 7.57 3.24
C GLY A 128 -4.09 7.60 4.71
N THR A 129 -5.18 8.27 5.03
CA THR A 129 -5.78 8.15 6.36
C THR A 129 -6.46 6.79 6.54
N PRO A 130 -6.58 6.25 7.77
CA PRO A 130 -7.25 4.97 8.02
C PRO A 130 -8.64 4.87 7.39
N PRO A 131 -9.53 5.88 7.47
CA PRO A 131 -10.83 5.81 6.80
C PRO A 131 -10.74 5.71 5.27
N ALA A 132 -9.80 6.43 4.66
CA ALA A 132 -9.60 6.38 3.20
C ALA A 132 -9.03 5.03 2.75
N LEU A 133 -8.05 4.49 3.49
CA LEU A 133 -7.48 3.17 3.22
C LEU A 133 -8.50 2.06 3.44
N LEU A 134 -9.33 2.12 4.48
CA LEU A 134 -10.42 1.15 4.69
C LEU A 134 -11.43 1.19 3.54
N ALA A 135 -11.80 2.38 3.05
CA ALA A 135 -12.67 2.51 1.88
C ALA A 135 -12.04 1.90 0.62
N LEU A 136 -10.72 2.08 0.43
CA LEU A 136 -9.97 1.41 -0.64
C LEU A 136 -10.01 -0.12 -0.50
N LEU A 137 -9.66 -0.66 0.68
CA LEU A 137 -9.65 -2.11 0.91
C LEU A 137 -11.04 -2.73 0.72
N GLN A 138 -12.09 -2.04 1.13
CA GLN A 138 -13.48 -2.47 0.88
C GLN A 138 -13.80 -2.53 -0.62
N ASP A 139 -13.38 -1.53 -1.41
CA ASP A 139 -13.56 -1.55 -2.85
C ASP A 139 -12.73 -2.63 -3.54
N MET A 140 -11.47 -2.84 -3.11
CA MET A 140 -10.61 -3.93 -3.59
C MET A 140 -11.22 -5.31 -3.34
N CYS A 141 -11.84 -5.51 -2.17
CA CYS A 141 -12.47 -6.79 -1.78
C CYS A 141 -13.94 -6.92 -2.21
N ARG A 142 -14.43 -5.99 -3.03
CA ARG A 142 -15.83 -5.97 -3.49
C ARG A 142 -16.20 -7.28 -4.17
N ALA A 143 -17.43 -7.73 -3.90
CA ALA A 143 -18.01 -8.96 -4.48
C ALA A 143 -17.17 -10.23 -4.23
N GLY A 144 -16.44 -10.29 -3.09
CA GLY A 144 -15.65 -11.47 -2.74
C GLY A 144 -14.32 -11.60 -3.50
N ALA A 145 -13.87 -10.53 -4.18
CA ALA A 145 -12.64 -10.59 -4.98
C ALA A 145 -11.40 -10.99 -4.16
N CYS A 146 -11.38 -10.69 -2.86
CA CYS A 146 -10.31 -11.07 -1.93
C CYS A 146 -10.40 -12.53 -1.45
N ASP A 147 -11.51 -13.22 -1.67
CA ASP A 147 -11.70 -14.60 -1.23
C ASP A 147 -11.24 -15.61 -2.28
N SER A 148 -10.94 -15.15 -3.49
CA SER A 148 -10.36 -15.96 -4.54
C SER A 148 -8.93 -16.40 -4.18
N ARG A 149 -8.58 -17.65 -4.48
CA ARG A 149 -7.20 -18.15 -4.38
C ARG A 149 -6.26 -17.42 -5.35
N ASP A 150 -6.80 -16.88 -6.44
CA ASP A 150 -6.08 -16.14 -7.48
C ASP A 150 -6.15 -14.62 -7.24
N ALA A 151 -6.57 -14.19 -6.04
CA ALA A 151 -6.54 -12.78 -5.68
C ALA A 151 -5.11 -12.24 -5.79
N ASP A 152 -5.00 -11.09 -6.45
CA ASP A 152 -3.73 -10.40 -6.70
C ASP A 152 -3.94 -8.93 -6.32
N ASP A 153 -3.18 -8.45 -5.34
CA ASP A 153 -3.37 -7.10 -4.79
C ASP A 153 -3.07 -6.00 -5.82
N GLN A 154 -2.13 -6.23 -6.74
CA GLN A 154 -1.82 -5.32 -7.83
C GLN A 154 -3.02 -5.12 -8.78
N ARG A 155 -3.68 -6.21 -9.17
CA ARG A 155 -4.90 -6.17 -10.00
C ARG A 155 -6.07 -5.55 -9.25
N LEU A 156 -6.23 -5.89 -7.97
CA LEU A 156 -7.28 -5.36 -7.11
C LEU A 156 -7.15 -3.85 -6.94
N LEU A 157 -5.94 -3.35 -6.66
CA LEU A 157 -5.65 -1.92 -6.51
C LEU A 157 -5.86 -1.17 -7.82
N THR A 158 -5.34 -1.68 -8.94
CA THR A 158 -5.53 -1.08 -10.27
C THR A 158 -7.01 -0.97 -10.60
N SER A 159 -7.78 -2.04 -10.35
CA SER A 159 -9.22 -2.06 -10.60
C SER A 159 -9.98 -1.06 -9.70
N ALA A 160 -9.58 -0.94 -8.44
CA ALA A 160 -10.17 0.04 -7.51
C ALA A 160 -9.87 1.48 -7.98
N CYS A 161 -8.64 1.79 -8.39
CA CYS A 161 -8.28 3.10 -8.92
C CYS A 161 -9.11 3.48 -10.16
N VAL A 162 -9.35 2.54 -11.07
CA VAL A 162 -10.18 2.78 -12.27
C VAL A 162 -11.64 3.09 -11.90
N ARG A 163 -12.19 2.35 -10.91
CA ARG A 163 -13.58 2.57 -10.45
C ARG A 163 -13.74 3.82 -9.59
N ARG A 164 -12.73 4.14 -8.79
CA ARG A 164 -12.76 5.18 -7.77
C ARG A 164 -11.63 6.21 -7.98
N PRO A 165 -11.70 6.97 -9.09
CA PRO A 165 -10.73 8.03 -9.36
C PRO A 165 -10.79 9.18 -8.34
N ASP A 166 -11.86 9.26 -7.56
CA ASP A 166 -12.06 10.16 -6.43
C ASP A 166 -11.30 9.71 -5.17
N LEU A 167 -10.95 8.44 -5.08
CA LEU A 167 -10.35 7.84 -3.89
C LEU A 167 -8.84 7.62 -4.02
N VAL A 168 -8.33 7.33 -5.21
CA VAL A 168 -6.92 6.94 -5.42
C VAL A 168 -6.26 7.85 -6.44
N ASP A 169 -5.17 8.48 -6.02
CA ASP A 169 -4.19 9.15 -6.88
C ASP A 169 -2.91 8.34 -7.04
N ILE A 170 -2.09 8.77 -7.98
CA ILE A 170 -0.83 8.10 -8.37
C ILE A 170 0.28 9.14 -8.35
N ASP A 171 1.36 8.86 -7.61
CA ASP A 171 2.57 9.72 -7.53
C ASP A 171 3.87 8.88 -7.55
#